data_16b90615743fa559f15e597b4cd3e9af
#
_entry.id   16b90615743fa559f15e597b4cd3e9af
#
_cell.length_a   1.000
_cell.length_b   1.000
_cell.length_c   1.000
_cell.angle_alpha   90.00
_cell.angle_beta   90.00
_cell.angle_gamma   90.00
#
_symmetry.space_group_name_H-M   'P 1'
#
loop_
_entity.id
_entity.type
_entity.pdbx_description
1 polymer ?
#
loop_
_entity_poly.entity_id
_entity_poly.type
_entity_poly.pdbx_seq_one_letter_code
_entity_poly.pdbx_strand_id
1 'polypeptide(L)'
;RVNGMRIAGGQEIGMACDFTISSDLAVFGQAGPRHGSAPDGGSTDFLHLFVGIERAMQSGILCEMWTAYEAKNIGLITDAIPVLKVDGEYVRNPLLVTDKWLDESGDIIYGKRKSGEDYKSGKETLTNGDIDLTPLDDAVNRLATSLMYLMPDCTSKTLNSLRKKKLEHWDQNAQTNRDWLALNMMTEAKAGFRAFNEGPKGNREVDFIKLRKMLAEGHPWDDELLEAILPRK
;
A
#
# COMPACT_ATOMS: atom_id res chain seq x y z
N ARG A 1 6.07 12.14 -4.47
CA ARG A 1 6.92 11.23 -5.25
C ARG A 1 7.06 9.89 -4.53
N VAL A 2 6.70 8.79 -5.21
CA VAL A 2 6.81 7.41 -4.68
C VAL A 2 7.72 6.61 -5.61
N ASN A 3 8.86 6.16 -5.10
CA ASN A 3 9.86 5.42 -5.90
C ASN A 3 9.91 3.91 -5.60
N GLY A 4 9.11 3.43 -4.65
CA GLY A 4 9.09 2.02 -4.23
C GLY A 4 7.81 1.65 -3.50
N MET A 5 7.90 0.83 -2.45
CA MET A 5 6.74 0.40 -1.67
C MET A 5 6.14 1.56 -0.86
N ARG A 6 4.83 1.74 -0.97
CA ARG A 6 4.01 2.64 -0.16
C ARG A 6 2.94 1.81 0.55
N ILE A 7 3.31 1.24 1.69
CA ILE A 7 2.50 0.25 2.43
C ILE A 7 2.32 0.71 3.87
N ALA A 8 1.19 0.38 4.50
CA ALA A 8 0.86 0.67 5.89
C ALA A 8 0.99 2.18 6.19
N GLY A 9 1.74 2.60 7.21
CA GLY A 9 1.96 4.02 7.54
C GLY A 9 2.48 4.85 6.36
N GLY A 10 3.28 4.26 5.46
CA GLY A 10 3.70 4.92 4.23
C GLY A 10 2.53 5.21 3.29
N GLN A 11 1.54 4.32 3.21
CA GLN A 11 0.31 4.53 2.46
C GLN A 11 -0.52 5.65 3.09
N GLU A 12 -0.62 5.70 4.39
CA GLU A 12 -1.38 6.71 5.15
C GLU A 12 -0.80 8.10 4.98
N ILE A 13 0.52 8.26 5.17
CA ILE A 13 1.24 9.52 4.90
C ILE A 13 1.03 9.96 3.44
N GLY A 14 1.13 9.02 2.50
CA GLY A 14 0.95 9.33 1.09
C GLY A 14 -0.46 9.79 0.73
N MET A 15 -1.50 9.25 1.37
CA MET A 15 -2.88 9.71 1.19
C MET A 15 -3.15 11.07 1.86
N ALA A 16 -2.40 11.44 2.89
CA ALA A 16 -2.46 12.77 3.47
C ALA A 16 -1.92 13.86 2.53
N CYS A 17 -1.06 13.51 1.57
CA CYS A 17 -0.60 14.41 0.50
C CYS A 17 -1.72 14.74 -0.50
N ASP A 18 -1.50 15.75 -1.34
CA ASP A 18 -2.51 16.25 -2.30
C ASP A 18 -2.47 15.50 -3.62
N PHE A 19 -1.28 15.22 -4.12
CA PHE A 19 -1.02 14.49 -5.36
C PHE A 19 0.00 13.39 -5.12
N THR A 20 -0.10 12.32 -5.91
CA THR A 20 0.89 11.24 -5.88
C THR A 20 1.29 10.86 -7.29
N ILE A 21 2.58 10.97 -7.61
CA ILE A 21 3.20 10.38 -8.80
C ILE A 21 4.17 9.31 -8.33
N SER A 22 4.10 8.12 -8.93
CA SER A 22 4.93 6.99 -8.54
C SER A 22 5.75 6.44 -9.70
N SER A 23 6.82 5.70 -9.37
CA SER A 23 7.39 4.74 -10.31
C SER A 23 6.36 3.64 -10.59
N ASP A 24 6.40 3.04 -11.76
CA ASP A 24 5.55 1.89 -12.09
C ASP A 24 6.02 0.58 -11.43
N LEU A 25 7.18 0.61 -10.77
CA LEU A 25 7.66 -0.48 -9.90
C LEU A 25 7.09 -0.42 -8.48
N ALA A 26 6.37 0.65 -8.13
CA ALA A 26 5.81 0.84 -6.81
C ALA A 26 4.65 -0.13 -6.51
N VAL A 27 4.46 -0.41 -5.21
CA VAL A 27 3.37 -1.25 -4.68
C VAL A 27 2.69 -0.49 -3.56
N PHE A 28 1.36 -0.57 -3.51
CA PHE A 28 0.49 0.15 -2.59
C PHE A 28 -0.38 -0.81 -1.80
N GLY A 29 -0.73 -0.46 -0.56
CA GLY A 29 -1.68 -1.25 0.21
C GLY A 29 -1.50 -1.15 1.71
N GLN A 30 -2.18 -2.05 2.43
CA GLN A 30 -2.15 -2.16 3.87
C GLN A 30 -1.58 -3.52 4.31
N ALA A 31 -1.01 -3.57 5.50
CA ALA A 31 -0.42 -4.77 6.06
C ALA A 31 -0.79 -4.98 7.54
N GLY A 32 -1.54 -4.05 8.14
CA GLY A 32 -1.84 -4.01 9.57
C GLY A 32 -2.35 -5.34 10.14
N PRO A 33 -3.45 -5.92 9.65
CA PRO A 33 -4.00 -7.17 10.18
C PRO A 33 -3.06 -8.38 10.14
N ARG A 34 -2.08 -8.40 9.24
CA ARG A 34 -1.06 -9.46 9.21
C ARG A 34 -0.04 -9.35 10.34
N HIS A 35 0.16 -8.13 10.85
CA HIS A 35 1.17 -7.83 11.86
C HIS A 35 0.59 -7.37 13.18
N GLY A 36 -0.70 -7.62 13.41
CA GLY A 36 -1.39 -7.29 14.66
C GLY A 36 -1.58 -5.78 14.85
N SER A 37 -1.80 -5.02 13.78
CA SER A 37 -2.12 -3.60 13.83
C SER A 37 -3.32 -3.28 12.94
N ALA A 38 -4.00 -2.17 13.17
CA ALA A 38 -5.00 -1.64 12.25
C ALA A 38 -4.41 -0.49 11.42
N PRO A 39 -4.93 -0.24 10.21
CA PRO A 39 -4.50 0.89 9.40
C PRO A 39 -5.17 2.20 9.88
N ASP A 40 -5.00 2.52 11.16
CA ASP A 40 -5.65 3.62 11.89
C ASP A 40 -4.87 4.96 11.83
N GLY A 41 -3.76 5.01 11.11
CA GLY A 41 -3.05 6.25 10.76
C GLY A 41 -3.70 7.03 9.61
N GLY A 42 -4.97 6.80 9.33
CA GLY A 42 -5.79 7.49 8.33
C GLY A 42 -6.43 6.62 7.25
N SER A 43 -5.99 5.37 7.08
CA SER A 43 -6.59 4.52 6.03
C SER A 43 -8.02 4.12 6.32
N THR A 44 -8.37 3.86 7.58
CA THR A 44 -9.76 3.62 7.99
C THR A 44 -10.64 4.85 7.78
N ASP A 45 -10.05 6.03 7.78
CA ASP A 45 -10.77 7.30 7.74
C ASP A 45 -10.94 7.85 6.31
N PHE A 46 -9.95 7.69 5.44
CA PHE A 46 -10.02 8.32 4.12
C PHE A 46 -9.62 7.46 2.92
N LEU A 47 -9.17 6.20 3.09
CA LEU A 47 -8.87 5.34 1.94
C LEU A 47 -10.09 5.13 1.04
N HIS A 48 -11.28 4.96 1.63
CA HIS A 48 -12.53 4.78 0.91
C HIS A 48 -12.92 5.99 0.04
N LEU A 49 -12.45 7.19 0.37
CA LEU A 49 -12.65 8.39 -0.45
C LEU A 49 -11.88 8.33 -1.77
N PHE A 50 -10.76 7.60 -1.80
CA PHE A 50 -9.96 7.40 -3.01
C PHE A 50 -10.48 6.27 -3.87
N VAL A 51 -10.80 5.11 -3.26
CA VAL A 51 -10.96 3.85 -3.99
C VAL A 51 -12.36 3.21 -3.86
N GLY A 52 -13.23 3.81 -3.04
CA GLY A 52 -14.52 3.23 -2.66
C GLY A 52 -14.39 2.22 -1.53
N ILE A 53 -15.53 1.95 -0.84
CA ILE A 53 -15.55 1.18 0.41
C ILE A 53 -15.10 -0.27 0.22
N GLU A 54 -15.54 -0.94 -0.85
CA GLU A 54 -15.21 -2.34 -1.10
C GLU A 54 -13.70 -2.56 -1.26
N ARG A 55 -13.03 -1.74 -2.06
CA ARG A 55 -11.57 -1.82 -2.23
C ARG A 55 -10.81 -1.41 -0.97
N ALA A 56 -11.34 -0.45 -0.21
CA ALA A 56 -10.77 -0.09 1.08
C ALA A 56 -10.83 -1.27 2.07
N MET A 57 -11.95 -2.02 2.10
CA MET A 57 -12.09 -3.25 2.89
C MET A 57 -11.10 -4.34 2.45
N GLN A 58 -10.97 -4.59 1.14
CA GLN A 58 -10.01 -5.57 0.61
C GLN A 58 -8.58 -5.23 1.03
N SER A 59 -8.14 -4.01 0.84
CA SER A 59 -6.79 -3.61 1.25
C SER A 59 -6.63 -3.53 2.77
N GLY A 60 -7.58 -2.92 3.48
CA GLY A 60 -7.49 -2.68 4.92
C GLY A 60 -7.58 -3.95 5.76
N ILE A 61 -8.44 -4.91 5.37
CA ILE A 61 -8.71 -6.13 6.14
C ILE A 61 -7.93 -7.32 5.57
N LEU A 62 -7.97 -7.53 4.25
CA LEU A 62 -7.33 -8.67 3.61
C LEU A 62 -5.87 -8.42 3.25
N CYS A 63 -5.40 -7.19 3.42
CA CYS A 63 -4.04 -6.76 3.07
C CYS A 63 -3.71 -7.00 1.58
N GLU A 64 -4.70 -6.85 0.71
CA GLU A 64 -4.47 -6.89 -0.73
C GLU A 64 -3.64 -5.69 -1.18
N MET A 65 -2.65 -6.00 -2.02
CA MET A 65 -1.70 -5.01 -2.55
C MET A 65 -2.04 -4.67 -3.99
N TRP A 66 -1.93 -3.41 -4.33
CA TRP A 66 -2.08 -2.89 -5.69
C TRP A 66 -0.75 -2.54 -6.32
N THR A 67 -0.58 -2.87 -7.58
CA THR A 67 0.51 -2.35 -8.40
C THR A 67 0.31 -0.85 -8.66
N ALA A 68 1.32 -0.17 -9.20
CA ALA A 68 1.21 1.25 -9.51
C ALA A 68 0.12 1.54 -10.56
N TYR A 69 -0.05 0.67 -11.56
CA TYR A 69 -1.10 0.84 -12.58
C TYR A 69 -2.49 0.54 -12.03
N GLU A 70 -2.66 -0.49 -11.18
CA GLU A 70 -3.91 -0.72 -10.48
C GLU A 70 -4.26 0.48 -9.59
N ALA A 71 -3.31 0.98 -8.80
CA ALA A 71 -3.49 2.15 -7.94
C ALA A 71 -3.90 3.41 -8.72
N LYS A 72 -3.33 3.62 -9.92
CA LYS A 72 -3.75 4.68 -10.84
C LYS A 72 -5.17 4.45 -11.34
N ASN A 73 -5.49 3.24 -11.80
CA ASN A 73 -6.79 2.93 -12.39
C ASN A 73 -7.96 3.05 -11.39
N ILE A 74 -7.70 2.79 -10.10
CA ILE A 74 -8.72 2.91 -9.05
C ILE A 74 -8.77 4.31 -8.40
N GLY A 75 -7.94 5.26 -8.84
CA GLY A 75 -7.94 6.63 -8.35
C GLY A 75 -7.12 6.89 -7.09
N LEU A 76 -6.31 5.93 -6.65
CA LEU A 76 -5.47 6.09 -5.46
C LEU A 76 -4.28 7.04 -5.69
N ILE A 77 -3.75 7.08 -6.92
CA ILE A 77 -2.63 7.92 -7.32
C ILE A 77 -2.92 8.64 -8.64
N THR A 78 -2.18 9.73 -8.88
CA THR A 78 -2.32 10.56 -10.08
C THR A 78 -1.71 9.89 -11.31
N ASP A 79 -0.48 9.36 -11.17
CA ASP A 79 0.22 8.75 -12.32
C ASP A 79 1.26 7.71 -11.89
N ALA A 80 1.59 6.79 -12.83
CA ALA A 80 2.61 5.77 -12.71
C ALA A 80 3.59 5.88 -13.90
N ILE A 81 4.86 6.09 -13.60
CA ILE A 81 5.90 6.45 -14.57
C ILE A 81 6.88 5.29 -14.72
N PRO A 82 7.16 4.80 -15.94
CA PRO A 82 8.21 3.82 -16.18
C PRO A 82 9.59 4.38 -15.79
N VAL A 83 10.33 3.59 -15.01
CA VAL A 83 11.66 3.94 -14.50
C VAL A 83 12.70 2.86 -14.74
N LEU A 84 12.31 1.74 -15.32
CA LEU A 84 13.22 0.67 -15.71
C LEU A 84 13.80 0.97 -17.09
N LYS A 85 15.13 0.95 -17.19
CA LYS A 85 15.86 1.16 -18.44
C LYS A 85 16.50 -0.15 -18.88
N VAL A 86 16.18 -0.58 -20.10
CA VAL A 86 16.71 -1.80 -20.73
C VAL A 86 17.26 -1.42 -22.10
N ASP A 87 18.51 -1.74 -22.37
CA ASP A 87 19.18 -1.39 -23.62
C ASP A 87 19.09 0.11 -23.99
N GLY A 88 19.08 0.96 -22.97
CA GLY A 88 19.01 2.41 -23.16
C GLY A 88 17.59 3.00 -23.26
N GLU A 89 16.55 2.17 -23.36
CA GLU A 89 15.15 2.59 -23.48
C GLU A 89 14.35 2.37 -22.20
N TYR A 90 13.44 3.28 -21.87
CA TYR A 90 12.53 3.10 -20.74
C TYR A 90 11.40 2.13 -21.09
N VAL A 91 11.27 1.09 -20.30
CA VAL A 91 10.24 0.06 -20.47
C VAL A 91 9.27 0.07 -19.28
N ARG A 92 8.02 -0.28 -19.55
CA ARG A 92 7.03 -0.48 -18.49
C ARG A 92 7.42 -1.67 -17.62
N ASN A 93 6.95 -1.67 -16.36
CA ASN A 93 7.23 -2.76 -15.42
C ASN A 93 6.97 -4.13 -16.06
N PRO A 94 8.02 -4.94 -16.31
CA PRO A 94 7.90 -6.19 -17.04
C PRO A 94 7.18 -7.30 -16.27
N LEU A 95 6.96 -7.11 -14.96
CA LEU A 95 6.21 -8.04 -14.11
C LEU A 95 4.69 -7.90 -14.26
N LEU A 96 4.22 -6.88 -14.99
CA LEU A 96 2.82 -6.52 -15.09
C LEU A 96 2.30 -6.68 -16.52
N VAL A 97 1.00 -6.94 -16.62
CA VAL A 97 0.28 -6.88 -17.90
C VAL A 97 0.09 -5.42 -18.28
N THR A 98 0.75 -4.96 -19.35
CA THR A 98 0.70 -3.56 -19.80
C THR A 98 0.44 -3.41 -21.30
N ASP A 99 0.18 -4.51 -21.95
CA ASP A 99 -0.06 -4.64 -23.41
C ASP A 99 -1.54 -4.80 -23.76
N LYS A 100 -2.37 -5.23 -22.80
CA LYS A 100 -3.82 -5.39 -22.98
C LYS A 100 -4.60 -4.96 -21.75
N TRP A 101 -5.85 -4.53 -21.96
CA TRP A 101 -6.74 -4.06 -20.90
C TRP A 101 -7.62 -5.15 -20.31
N LEU A 102 -8.15 -6.02 -21.16
CA LEU A 102 -9.13 -7.03 -20.78
C LEU A 102 -8.60 -8.43 -21.09
N ASP A 103 -9.03 -9.39 -20.30
CA ASP A 103 -8.87 -10.81 -20.62
C ASP A 103 -10.05 -11.33 -21.49
N GLU A 104 -10.06 -12.64 -21.75
CA GLU A 104 -11.10 -13.30 -22.55
C GLU A 104 -12.49 -13.27 -21.91
N SER A 105 -12.56 -13.09 -20.58
CA SER A 105 -13.80 -13.00 -19.81
C SER A 105 -14.33 -11.57 -19.74
N GLY A 106 -13.55 -10.57 -20.21
CA GLY A 106 -13.89 -9.15 -20.12
C GLY A 106 -13.44 -8.48 -18.81
N ASP A 107 -12.65 -9.17 -17.99
CA ASP A 107 -12.11 -8.61 -16.75
C ASP A 107 -10.91 -7.71 -17.03
N ILE A 108 -10.82 -6.60 -16.28
CA ILE A 108 -9.67 -5.67 -16.36
C ILE A 108 -8.43 -6.35 -15.80
N ILE A 109 -7.43 -6.53 -16.65
CA ILE A 109 -6.14 -7.12 -16.28
C ILE A 109 -4.95 -6.17 -16.45
N TYR A 110 -5.16 -4.99 -17.05
CA TYR A 110 -4.12 -3.99 -17.18
C TYR A 110 -3.58 -3.57 -15.81
N GLY A 111 -2.28 -3.73 -15.62
CA GLY A 111 -1.60 -3.46 -14.35
C GLY A 111 -1.53 -4.66 -13.40
N LYS A 112 -2.27 -5.74 -13.62
CA LYS A 112 -2.19 -6.95 -12.80
C LYS A 112 -0.83 -7.64 -12.96
N ARG A 113 -0.40 -8.35 -11.94
CA ARG A 113 0.84 -9.14 -11.97
C ARG A 113 0.70 -10.29 -12.96
N LYS A 114 1.73 -10.50 -13.78
CA LYS A 114 1.90 -11.71 -14.60
C LYS A 114 2.09 -12.93 -13.70
N SER A 115 1.92 -14.12 -14.26
CA SER A 115 2.14 -15.40 -13.58
C SER A 115 2.98 -16.35 -14.47
N GLY A 116 3.38 -17.48 -13.89
CA GLY A 116 4.09 -18.52 -14.65
C GLY A 116 5.39 -18.05 -15.30
N GLU A 117 5.61 -18.43 -16.55
CA GLU A 117 6.83 -18.12 -17.32
C GLU A 117 6.94 -16.63 -17.65
N ASP A 118 5.82 -15.94 -17.91
CA ASP A 118 5.82 -14.49 -18.21
C ASP A 118 6.31 -13.67 -17.00
N TYR A 119 5.98 -14.11 -15.78
CA TYR A 119 6.50 -13.48 -14.56
C TYR A 119 8.01 -13.74 -14.39
N LYS A 120 8.47 -14.94 -14.67
CA LYS A 120 9.90 -15.29 -14.57
C LYS A 120 10.73 -14.48 -15.57
N SER A 121 10.31 -14.42 -16.83
CA SER A 121 10.95 -13.62 -17.86
C SER A 121 10.95 -12.13 -17.50
N GLY A 122 9.83 -11.61 -16.99
CA GLY A 122 9.76 -10.24 -16.50
C GLY A 122 10.73 -9.96 -15.34
N LYS A 123 10.93 -10.94 -14.45
CA LYS A 123 11.88 -10.84 -13.35
C LYS A 123 13.34 -10.80 -13.83
N GLU A 124 13.68 -11.58 -14.84
CA GLU A 124 15.00 -11.53 -15.48
C GLU A 124 15.24 -10.16 -16.13
N THR A 125 14.26 -9.64 -16.87
CA THR A 125 14.32 -8.30 -17.46
C THR A 125 14.53 -7.23 -16.39
N LEU A 126 13.79 -7.29 -15.27
CA LEU A 126 13.93 -6.35 -14.16
C LEU A 126 15.32 -6.45 -13.50
N THR A 127 15.86 -7.66 -13.37
CA THR A 127 17.17 -7.88 -12.74
C THR A 127 18.32 -7.37 -13.61
N ASN A 128 18.18 -7.46 -14.93
CA ASN A 128 19.21 -7.07 -15.91
C ASN A 128 19.11 -5.61 -16.35
N GLY A 129 18.02 -4.91 -16.02
CA GLY A 129 17.84 -3.51 -16.33
C GLY A 129 18.32 -2.59 -15.20
N ASP A 130 18.46 -1.32 -15.52
CA ASP A 130 18.86 -0.25 -14.61
C ASP A 130 17.64 0.57 -14.16
N ILE A 131 17.54 0.90 -12.88
CA ILE A 131 16.50 1.81 -12.39
C ILE A 131 17.01 3.24 -12.49
N ASP A 132 16.36 4.02 -13.35
CA ASP A 132 16.63 5.45 -13.53
C ASP A 132 15.37 6.26 -13.19
N LEU A 133 15.44 7.02 -12.08
CA LEU A 133 14.31 7.79 -11.56
C LEU A 133 14.12 9.16 -12.25
N THR A 134 14.96 9.52 -13.20
CA THR A 134 14.86 10.81 -13.92
C THR A 134 13.47 11.06 -14.51
N PRO A 135 12.80 10.12 -15.20
CA PRO A 135 11.45 10.36 -15.72
C PRO A 135 10.41 10.62 -14.63
N LEU A 136 10.57 9.97 -13.47
CA LEU A 136 9.71 10.19 -12.31
C LEU A 136 9.91 11.61 -11.75
N ASP A 137 11.15 12.06 -11.60
CA ASP A 137 11.46 13.41 -11.15
C ASP A 137 10.94 14.46 -12.11
N ASP A 138 11.09 14.25 -13.41
CA ASP A 138 10.55 15.13 -14.45
C ASP A 138 9.03 15.20 -14.40
N ALA A 139 8.33 14.10 -14.16
CA ALA A 139 6.88 14.08 -14.02
C ALA A 139 6.41 14.87 -12.80
N VAL A 140 7.10 14.73 -11.67
CA VAL A 140 6.83 15.51 -10.45
C VAL A 140 7.10 16.99 -10.68
N ASN A 141 8.21 17.33 -11.32
CA ASN A 141 8.57 18.71 -11.64
C ASN A 141 7.56 19.37 -12.60
N ARG A 142 7.08 18.64 -13.61
CA ARG A 142 6.01 19.14 -14.50
C ARG A 142 4.73 19.46 -13.74
N LEU A 143 4.30 18.57 -12.82
CA LEU A 143 3.12 18.82 -11.99
C LEU A 143 3.33 20.05 -11.08
N ALA A 144 4.47 20.13 -10.40
CA ALA A 144 4.80 21.25 -9.53
C ALA A 144 4.86 22.58 -10.33
N THR A 145 5.45 22.55 -11.51
CA THR A 145 5.50 23.73 -12.41
C THR A 145 4.09 24.14 -12.84
N SER A 146 3.22 23.19 -13.17
CA SER A 146 1.82 23.50 -13.54
C SER A 146 1.08 24.26 -12.43
N LEU A 147 1.34 23.95 -11.17
CA LEU A 147 0.73 24.67 -10.04
C LEU A 147 1.17 26.14 -9.98
N MET A 148 2.39 26.46 -10.41
CA MET A 148 2.91 27.83 -10.40
C MET A 148 2.27 28.73 -11.47
N TYR A 149 1.61 28.16 -12.47
CA TYR A 149 0.87 28.89 -13.50
C TYR A 149 -0.63 29.03 -13.19
N LEU A 150 -1.03 28.81 -11.93
CA LEU A 150 -2.39 28.97 -11.44
C LEU A 150 -2.48 30.16 -10.48
N MET A 151 -3.68 30.69 -10.29
CA MET A 151 -3.93 31.77 -9.34
C MET A 151 -3.69 31.28 -7.90
N PRO A 152 -2.73 31.85 -7.14
CA PRO A 152 -2.28 31.32 -5.86
C PRO A 152 -3.39 31.25 -4.81
N ASP A 153 -4.21 32.29 -4.69
CA ASP A 153 -5.29 32.32 -3.69
C ASP A 153 -6.41 31.31 -4.01
N CYS A 154 -6.77 31.17 -5.30
CA CYS A 154 -7.73 30.17 -5.74
C CYS A 154 -7.23 28.75 -5.49
N THR A 155 -5.95 28.50 -5.80
CA THR A 155 -5.32 27.18 -5.56
C THR A 155 -5.29 26.86 -4.06
N SER A 156 -4.84 27.80 -3.24
CA SER A 156 -4.78 27.64 -1.78
C SER A 156 -6.17 27.40 -1.18
N LYS A 157 -7.18 28.18 -1.61
CA LYS A 157 -8.57 28.01 -1.15
C LYS A 157 -9.14 26.64 -1.56
N THR A 158 -8.90 26.21 -2.77
CA THR A 158 -9.37 24.90 -3.28
C THR A 158 -8.72 23.76 -2.52
N LEU A 159 -7.40 23.78 -2.34
CA LEU A 159 -6.67 22.79 -1.54
C LEU A 159 -7.20 22.70 -0.10
N ASN A 160 -7.36 23.85 0.57
CA ASN A 160 -7.87 23.88 1.93
C ASN A 160 -9.28 23.29 2.04
N SER A 161 -10.15 23.54 1.06
CA SER A 161 -11.51 23.02 1.05
C SER A 161 -11.54 21.50 0.84
N LEU A 162 -10.72 20.97 -0.08
CA LEU A 162 -10.59 19.53 -0.32
C LEU A 162 -9.94 18.80 0.85
N ARG A 163 -8.91 19.38 1.46
CA ARG A 163 -8.23 18.81 2.64
C ARG A 163 -9.19 18.68 3.83
N LYS A 164 -10.05 19.68 4.09
CA LYS A 164 -11.06 19.60 5.14
C LYS A 164 -11.97 18.39 4.95
N LYS A 165 -12.44 18.14 3.71
CA LYS A 165 -13.27 16.99 3.40
C LYS A 165 -12.52 15.68 3.59
N LYS A 166 -11.27 15.62 3.15
CA LYS A 166 -10.41 14.43 3.28
C LYS A 166 -10.16 14.08 4.76
N LEU A 167 -9.93 15.07 5.61
CA LEU A 167 -9.53 14.87 7.01
C LEU A 167 -10.70 14.87 7.99
N GLU A 168 -11.93 15.08 7.53
CA GLU A 168 -13.13 15.18 8.40
C GLU A 168 -13.27 13.96 9.34
N HIS A 169 -13.16 12.75 8.80
CA HIS A 169 -13.29 11.53 9.59
C HIS A 169 -12.05 11.27 10.47
N TRP A 170 -10.88 11.64 10.00
CA TRP A 170 -9.64 11.53 10.78
C TRP A 170 -9.73 12.32 12.09
N ASP A 171 -10.17 13.56 12.03
CA ASP A 171 -10.32 14.41 13.22
C ASP A 171 -11.37 13.84 14.18
N GLN A 172 -12.46 13.26 13.67
CA GLN A 172 -13.51 12.64 14.48
C GLN A 172 -13.05 11.35 15.17
N ASN A 173 -12.26 10.54 14.52
CA ASN A 173 -11.87 9.20 14.99
C ASN A 173 -10.54 9.16 15.76
N ALA A 174 -9.80 10.26 15.78
CA ALA A 174 -8.42 10.29 16.31
C ALA A 174 -8.30 9.77 17.75
N GLN A 175 -9.28 10.04 18.63
CA GLN A 175 -9.26 9.56 20.01
C GLN A 175 -9.51 8.04 20.07
N THR A 176 -10.54 7.56 19.38
CA THR A 176 -10.89 6.13 19.34
C THR A 176 -9.74 5.30 18.78
N ASN A 177 -9.09 5.77 17.70
CA ASN A 177 -7.95 5.11 17.09
C ASN A 177 -6.77 5.02 18.07
N ARG A 178 -6.49 6.08 18.83
CA ARG A 178 -5.42 6.07 19.85
C ARG A 178 -5.70 5.10 20.98
N ASP A 179 -6.92 5.09 21.50
CA ASP A 179 -7.32 4.21 22.61
C ASP A 179 -7.23 2.74 22.18
N TRP A 180 -7.69 2.43 20.96
CA TRP A 180 -7.59 1.08 20.42
C TRP A 180 -6.12 0.66 20.21
N LEU A 181 -5.29 1.54 19.63
CA LEU A 181 -3.87 1.26 19.39
C LEU A 181 -3.14 0.95 20.72
N ALA A 182 -3.44 1.68 21.79
CA ALA A 182 -2.84 1.45 23.10
C ALA A 182 -3.13 0.02 23.61
N LEU A 183 -4.38 -0.44 23.49
CA LEU A 183 -4.77 -1.81 23.87
C LEU A 183 -4.12 -2.85 22.94
N ASN A 184 -4.12 -2.61 21.66
CA ASN A 184 -3.57 -3.51 20.65
C ASN A 184 -2.06 -3.76 20.81
N MET A 185 -1.29 -2.74 21.24
CA MET A 185 0.13 -2.88 21.52
C MET A 185 0.45 -3.84 22.67
N MET A 186 -0.51 -4.15 23.52
CA MET A 186 -0.36 -5.10 24.62
C MET A 186 -0.65 -6.55 24.18
N THR A 187 -1.24 -6.76 23.00
CA THR A 187 -1.75 -8.06 22.53
C THR A 187 -1.24 -8.38 21.12
N GLU A 188 -2.08 -8.25 20.11
CA GLU A 188 -1.82 -8.67 18.73
C GLU A 188 -0.59 -8.02 18.11
N ALA A 189 -0.37 -6.72 18.36
CA ALA A 189 0.78 -6.03 17.82
C ALA A 189 2.10 -6.58 18.38
N LYS A 190 2.14 -6.92 19.68
CA LYS A 190 3.31 -7.57 20.30
C LYS A 190 3.64 -8.89 19.59
N ALA A 191 2.64 -9.73 19.31
CA ALA A 191 2.82 -11.00 18.62
C ALA A 191 3.24 -10.81 17.15
N GLY A 192 2.52 -9.96 16.42
CA GLY A 192 2.75 -9.73 15.00
C GLY A 192 4.11 -9.10 14.70
N PHE A 193 4.54 -8.08 15.45
CA PHE A 193 5.86 -7.48 15.30
C PHE A 193 7.00 -8.41 15.67
N ARG A 194 6.83 -9.25 16.70
CA ARG A 194 7.81 -10.31 17.01
C ARG A 194 7.92 -11.30 15.87
N ALA A 195 6.81 -11.82 15.35
CA ALA A 195 6.82 -12.73 14.21
C ALA A 195 7.51 -12.11 12.99
N PHE A 196 7.23 -10.83 12.69
CA PHE A 196 7.84 -10.13 11.57
C PHE A 196 9.36 -9.94 11.73
N ASN A 197 9.83 -9.57 12.92
CA ASN A 197 11.24 -9.27 13.15
C ASN A 197 12.08 -10.52 13.42
N GLU A 198 11.54 -11.51 14.14
CA GLU A 198 12.27 -12.67 14.63
C GLU A 198 12.05 -13.92 13.75
N GLY A 199 10.98 -13.95 12.95
CA GLY A 199 10.64 -15.09 12.09
C GLY A 199 11.65 -15.32 10.97
N PRO A 200 11.81 -16.58 10.51
CA PRO A 200 12.73 -16.93 9.44
C PRO A 200 12.30 -16.35 8.10
N LYS A 201 13.25 -16.24 7.17
CA LYS A 201 12.97 -15.77 5.81
C LYS A 201 11.88 -16.62 5.14
N GLY A 202 10.77 -15.99 4.77
CA GLY A 202 9.63 -16.66 4.13
C GLY A 202 8.52 -17.11 5.11
N ASN A 203 8.74 -16.98 6.44
CA ASN A 203 7.71 -17.26 7.44
C ASN A 203 7.81 -16.21 8.58
N ARG A 204 7.15 -15.07 8.39
CA ARG A 204 7.19 -13.92 9.31
C ARG A 204 5.80 -13.53 9.83
N GLU A 205 4.91 -14.50 9.89
CA GLU A 205 3.56 -14.31 10.42
C GLU A 205 3.31 -15.29 11.55
N VAL A 206 2.38 -14.93 12.44
CA VAL A 206 1.92 -15.85 13.50
C VAL A 206 1.06 -16.97 12.90
N ASP A 207 0.94 -18.08 13.63
CA ASP A 207 -0.07 -19.09 13.31
C ASP A 207 -1.47 -18.58 13.68
N PHE A 208 -2.14 -17.93 12.73
CA PHE A 208 -3.46 -17.32 12.94
C PHE A 208 -4.54 -18.32 13.32
N ILE A 209 -4.46 -19.55 12.82
CA ILE A 209 -5.45 -20.59 13.14
C ILE A 209 -5.29 -21.05 14.58
N LYS A 210 -4.05 -21.29 14.98
CA LYS A 210 -3.73 -21.67 16.36
C LYS A 210 -4.09 -20.55 17.33
N LEU A 211 -3.77 -19.31 17.01
CA LEU A 211 -4.16 -18.14 17.80
C LEU A 211 -5.66 -18.10 18.05
N ARG A 212 -6.47 -18.18 16.98
CA ARG A 212 -7.94 -18.16 17.09
C ARG A 212 -8.46 -19.31 17.95
N LYS A 213 -7.88 -20.52 17.83
CA LYS A 213 -8.26 -21.67 18.62
C LYS A 213 -7.95 -21.44 20.10
N MET A 214 -6.75 -21.02 20.44
CA MET A 214 -6.35 -20.76 21.83
C MET A 214 -7.20 -19.68 22.48
N LEU A 215 -7.48 -18.58 21.76
CA LEU A 215 -8.38 -17.53 22.28
C LEU A 215 -9.82 -18.05 22.49
N ALA A 216 -10.33 -18.89 21.59
CA ALA A 216 -11.65 -19.51 21.75
C ALA A 216 -11.72 -20.49 22.93
N GLU A 217 -10.62 -21.11 23.30
CA GLU A 217 -10.45 -21.99 24.46
C GLU A 217 -10.23 -21.19 25.78
N GLY A 218 -10.13 -19.83 25.68
CA GLY A 218 -10.02 -18.95 26.84
C GLY A 218 -8.58 -18.70 27.31
N HIS A 219 -7.56 -19.00 26.50
CA HIS A 219 -6.19 -18.66 26.83
C HIS A 219 -6.01 -17.13 26.90
N PRO A 220 -5.35 -16.62 27.96
CA PRO A 220 -5.05 -15.18 28.05
C PRO A 220 -3.92 -14.77 27.09
N TRP A 221 -3.79 -13.46 26.86
CA TRP A 221 -2.66 -12.86 26.14
C TRP A 221 -1.41 -12.80 27.05
N ASP A 222 -0.73 -13.93 27.20
CA ASP A 222 0.49 -14.08 27.99
C ASP A 222 1.66 -14.58 27.15
N ASP A 223 2.81 -14.78 27.78
CA ASP A 223 4.02 -15.24 27.09
C ASP A 223 3.89 -16.68 26.57
N GLU A 224 3.07 -17.55 27.21
CA GLU A 224 2.83 -18.91 26.75
C GLU A 224 2.07 -18.91 25.42
N LEU A 225 0.98 -18.14 25.32
CA LEU A 225 0.23 -17.97 24.08
C LEU A 225 1.14 -17.37 22.98
N LEU A 226 1.92 -16.34 23.30
CA LEU A 226 2.83 -15.71 22.35
C LEU A 226 3.83 -16.72 21.78
N GLU A 227 4.55 -17.45 22.62
CA GLU A 227 5.54 -18.45 22.18
C GLU A 227 4.90 -19.60 21.38
N ALA A 228 3.64 -19.95 21.70
CA ALA A 228 2.93 -21.00 21.00
C ALA A 228 2.59 -20.65 19.53
N ILE A 229 2.37 -19.38 19.21
CA ILE A 229 1.92 -18.92 17.88
C ILE A 229 3.03 -18.33 17.01
N LEU A 230 4.20 -18.03 17.58
CA LEU A 230 5.31 -17.48 16.81
C LEU A 230 5.82 -18.49 15.75
N PRO A 231 6.31 -17.99 14.60
CA PRO A 231 6.89 -18.85 13.57
C PRO A 231 8.12 -19.58 14.12
N ARG A 232 8.16 -20.90 13.93
CA ARG A 232 9.33 -21.70 14.33
C ARG A 232 10.48 -21.48 13.36
N LYS A 233 11.69 -21.41 13.92
CA LYS A 233 12.95 -21.32 13.15
C LYS A 233 13.20 -22.58 12.33
#